data_db972ea70cda42644f0d5dcc187a89e6
#
_entry.id   db972ea70cda42644f0d5dcc187a89e6
#
_cell.length_a   1.000
_cell.length_b   1.000
_cell.length_c   1.000
_cell.angle_alpha   90.00
_cell.angle_beta   90.00
_cell.angle_gamma   90.00
#
_symmetry.space_group_name_H-M   'P 1'
#
loop_
_entity.id
_entity.type
_entity.pdbx_description
1 polymer ?
#
loop_
_entity_poly.entity_id
_entity_poly.type
_entity_poly.pdbx_seq_one_letter_code
_entity_poly.pdbx_strand_id
1 'polypeptide(L)'
;MSKYRKSRAFSPEGFFECEGRGLQWLGEAQSKGGPRVVDVYDWGKDYLNIERVNACGPTLQAAHDFGAALARMHDAGADYFGSAPAGYTGTCYFGPLQDPVPMDAGEWDDVATYLAEGRLRPMVQLGMKRRELTDYDMELTEAVIEALPEILGKAANDKPARVHGDLWSGNVMWSADSGSVEAVLIDPAAHGGHREEDLAMLDLFGMSYLRDCLLYTSPSPRDAHESR
;
A
#
# COMPACT_ATOMS: atom_id res chain seq x y z
N MET A 1 21.56 9.37 -12.93
CA MET A 1 21.14 8.31 -11.99
C MET A 1 21.11 6.99 -12.71
N SER A 2 21.46 5.88 -12.05
CA SER A 2 21.42 4.54 -12.69
C SER A 2 19.98 4.03 -12.72
N LYS A 3 19.63 3.29 -13.79
CA LYS A 3 18.28 2.72 -13.96
C LYS A 3 18.25 1.28 -13.44
N TYR A 4 17.12 0.89 -12.87
CA TYR A 4 16.74 -0.50 -12.61
C TYR A 4 15.58 -0.85 -13.52
N ARG A 5 15.69 -1.99 -14.21
CA ARG A 5 14.62 -2.51 -15.07
C ARG A 5 13.97 -3.73 -14.44
N LYS A 6 12.72 -3.59 -14.06
CA LYS A 6 11.83 -4.67 -13.68
C LYS A 6 11.16 -5.18 -14.96
N SER A 7 11.19 -6.49 -15.21
CA SER A 7 10.58 -7.04 -16.42
C SER A 7 10.03 -8.44 -16.20
N ARG A 8 8.96 -8.76 -16.93
CA ARG A 8 8.33 -10.07 -16.96
C ARG A 8 7.80 -10.32 -18.37
N ALA A 9 8.21 -11.42 -18.99
CA ALA A 9 7.61 -11.84 -20.24
C ALA A 9 6.14 -12.25 -20.03
N PHE A 10 5.28 -11.88 -20.96
CA PHE A 10 3.85 -12.17 -20.92
C PHE A 10 3.13 -11.61 -19.68
N SER A 11 3.50 -10.40 -19.30
CA SER A 11 2.79 -9.69 -18.21
C SER A 11 1.30 -9.55 -18.51
N PRO A 12 0.43 -9.61 -17.50
CA PRO A 12 -0.95 -9.22 -17.68
C PRO A 12 -1.06 -7.79 -18.23
N GLU A 13 -2.15 -7.51 -18.93
CA GLU A 13 -2.37 -6.17 -19.48
C GLU A 13 -2.44 -5.13 -18.36
N GLY A 14 -1.75 -4.00 -18.56
CA GLY A 14 -1.71 -2.91 -17.59
C GLY A 14 -0.84 -3.14 -16.35
N PHE A 15 -0.22 -4.32 -16.18
CA PHE A 15 0.54 -4.66 -14.97
C PHE A 15 1.59 -3.59 -14.62
N PHE A 16 2.51 -3.30 -15.53
CA PHE A 16 3.57 -2.31 -15.30
C PHE A 16 3.07 -0.87 -15.42
N GLU A 17 1.99 -0.62 -16.15
CA GLU A 17 1.37 0.71 -16.19
C GLU A 17 0.73 1.05 -14.85
N CYS A 18 -0.04 0.14 -14.22
CA CYS A 18 -0.63 0.38 -12.92
C CYS A 18 0.44 0.65 -11.87
N GLU A 19 1.50 -0.16 -11.83
CA GLU A 19 2.61 0.02 -10.89
C GLU A 19 3.33 1.36 -11.11
N GLY A 20 3.65 1.69 -12.37
CA GLY A 20 4.32 2.96 -12.71
C GLY A 20 3.47 4.18 -12.35
N ARG A 21 2.17 4.15 -12.63
CA ARG A 21 1.24 5.22 -12.21
C ARG A 21 1.06 5.27 -10.71
N GLY A 22 1.05 4.10 -10.04
CA GLY A 22 1.01 4.00 -8.59
C GLY A 22 2.20 4.71 -7.94
N LEU A 23 3.42 4.44 -8.40
CA LEU A 23 4.63 5.12 -7.94
C LEU A 23 4.54 6.63 -8.14
N GLN A 24 4.10 7.09 -9.32
CA GLN A 24 3.94 8.52 -9.60
C GLN A 24 2.91 9.16 -8.66
N TRP A 25 1.76 8.51 -8.48
CA TRP A 25 0.68 9.02 -7.63
C TRP A 25 1.09 9.08 -6.15
N LEU A 26 1.77 8.05 -5.62
CA LEU A 26 2.34 8.09 -4.27
C LEU A 26 3.38 9.21 -4.14
N GLY A 27 4.22 9.39 -5.18
CA GLY A 27 5.25 10.41 -5.23
C GLY A 27 4.74 11.86 -5.15
N GLU A 28 3.51 12.14 -5.59
CA GLU A 28 2.89 13.47 -5.44
C GLU A 28 2.83 13.93 -3.98
N ALA A 29 2.68 13.00 -3.03
CA ALA A 29 2.64 13.31 -1.61
C ALA A 29 3.96 13.87 -1.07
N GLN A 30 5.11 13.67 -1.75
CA GLN A 30 6.41 14.18 -1.33
C GLN A 30 6.39 15.71 -1.19
N SER A 31 5.66 16.41 -2.05
CA SER A 31 5.50 17.88 -1.98
C SER A 31 4.87 18.37 -0.67
N LYS A 32 4.18 17.47 0.04
CA LYS A 32 3.56 17.72 1.35
C LYS A 32 4.28 17.03 2.49
N GLY A 33 5.51 16.55 2.24
CA GLY A 33 6.33 15.85 3.24
C GLY A 33 6.01 14.36 3.38
N GLY A 34 5.37 13.75 2.38
CA GLY A 34 5.25 12.29 2.25
C GLY A 34 6.60 11.62 2.00
N PRO A 35 6.67 10.27 2.09
CA PRO A 35 7.92 9.53 1.94
C PRO A 35 8.46 9.64 0.51
N ARG A 36 9.77 9.48 0.37
CA ARG A 36 10.38 9.36 -0.95
C ARG A 36 9.87 8.10 -1.65
N VAL A 37 9.57 8.23 -2.92
CA VAL A 37 9.18 7.13 -3.83
C VAL A 37 10.19 7.12 -4.98
N VAL A 38 10.55 5.95 -5.48
CA VAL A 38 11.49 5.86 -6.62
C VAL A 38 10.96 6.60 -7.84
N ASP A 39 11.86 7.24 -8.57
CA ASP A 39 11.52 7.88 -9.84
C ASP A 39 11.15 6.83 -10.90
N VAL A 40 10.06 7.08 -11.62
CA VAL A 40 9.64 6.31 -12.78
C VAL A 40 10.15 6.99 -14.05
N TYR A 41 10.91 6.26 -14.86
CA TYR A 41 11.42 6.79 -16.13
C TYR A 41 10.49 6.48 -17.30
N ASP A 42 10.11 5.22 -17.44
CA ASP A 42 9.20 4.74 -18.48
C ASP A 42 8.71 3.32 -18.16
N TRP A 43 7.63 2.91 -18.82
CA TRP A 43 7.11 1.54 -18.78
C TRP A 43 6.62 1.10 -20.16
N GLY A 44 6.50 -0.20 -20.33
CA GLY A 44 5.88 -0.84 -21.48
C GLY A 44 5.09 -2.07 -21.03
N LYS A 45 4.60 -2.83 -21.99
CA LYS A 45 3.79 -4.01 -21.68
C LYS A 45 4.49 -4.99 -20.73
N ASP A 46 5.78 -5.23 -20.92
CA ASP A 46 6.52 -6.28 -20.23
C ASP A 46 7.67 -5.72 -19.37
N TYR A 47 7.68 -4.42 -19.08
CA TYR A 47 8.72 -3.81 -18.27
C TYR A 47 8.32 -2.48 -17.61
N LEU A 48 9.04 -2.16 -16.54
CA LEU A 48 9.06 -0.87 -15.87
C LEU A 48 10.52 -0.47 -15.61
N ASN A 49 10.91 0.72 -16.01
CA ASN A 49 12.20 1.33 -15.69
C ASN A 49 12.05 2.37 -14.61
N ILE A 50 12.71 2.12 -13.49
CA ILE A 50 12.70 3.01 -12.32
C ILE A 50 14.11 3.40 -11.91
N GLU A 51 14.22 4.31 -10.99
CA GLU A 51 15.46 4.63 -10.30
C GLU A 51 16.06 3.39 -9.63
N ARG A 52 17.37 3.24 -9.72
CA ARG A 52 18.11 2.27 -8.92
C ARG A 52 18.50 2.90 -7.59
N VAL A 53 17.94 2.42 -6.51
CA VAL A 53 18.25 2.88 -5.15
C VAL A 53 19.58 2.26 -4.69
N ASN A 54 20.48 3.09 -4.14
CA ASN A 54 21.67 2.62 -3.46
C ASN A 54 21.30 2.30 -2.00
N ALA A 55 21.06 1.02 -1.74
CA ALA A 55 20.56 0.58 -0.45
C ALA A 55 21.62 0.69 0.66
N CYS A 56 21.17 1.12 1.84
CA CYS A 56 21.92 1.08 3.08
C CYS A 56 21.07 0.47 4.22
N GLY A 57 21.59 0.43 5.44
CA GLY A 57 20.80 0.02 6.60
C GLY A 57 19.92 1.15 7.14
N PRO A 58 18.77 0.82 7.79
CA PRO A 58 17.93 1.80 8.47
C PRO A 58 18.65 2.42 9.68
N THR A 59 18.19 3.61 10.07
CA THR A 59 18.50 4.21 11.37
C THR A 59 17.22 4.45 12.15
N LEU A 60 17.31 4.58 13.46
CA LEU A 60 16.18 4.93 14.32
C LEU A 60 15.51 6.23 13.86
N GLN A 61 16.30 7.26 13.55
CA GLN A 61 15.80 8.55 13.09
C GLN A 61 15.07 8.42 11.74
N ALA A 62 15.64 7.67 10.79
CA ALA A 62 15.01 7.45 9.50
C ALA A 62 13.67 6.70 9.62
N ALA A 63 13.57 5.72 10.52
CA ALA A 63 12.31 5.00 10.77
C ALA A 63 11.24 5.92 11.39
N HIS A 64 11.63 6.76 12.33
CA HIS A 64 10.77 7.79 12.94
C HIS A 64 10.26 8.77 11.86
N ASP A 65 11.16 9.30 11.04
CA ASP A 65 10.81 10.26 9.99
C ASP A 65 9.92 9.62 8.91
N PHE A 66 10.17 8.35 8.60
CA PHE A 66 9.33 7.56 7.70
C PHE A 66 7.89 7.43 8.21
N GLY A 67 7.69 7.13 9.49
CA GLY A 67 6.36 7.04 10.08
C GLY A 67 5.56 8.34 9.91
N ALA A 68 6.19 9.48 10.21
CA ALA A 68 5.57 10.79 10.01
C ALA A 68 5.30 11.10 8.52
N ALA A 69 6.19 10.71 7.63
CA ALA A 69 6.01 10.89 6.19
C ALA A 69 4.90 9.97 5.64
N LEU A 70 4.82 8.72 6.10
CA LEU A 70 3.77 7.77 5.74
C LEU A 70 2.38 8.30 6.11
N ALA A 71 2.23 8.87 7.32
CA ALA A 71 0.98 9.51 7.72
C ALA A 71 0.56 10.62 6.76
N ARG A 72 1.50 11.45 6.29
CA ARG A 72 1.20 12.52 5.32
C ARG A 72 0.83 11.96 3.93
N MET A 73 1.40 10.84 3.52
CA MET A 73 1.00 10.16 2.29
C MET A 73 -0.44 9.63 2.41
N HIS A 74 -0.79 9.00 3.52
CA HIS A 74 -2.16 8.57 3.79
C HIS A 74 -3.13 9.75 3.78
N ASP A 75 -2.76 10.88 4.41
CA ASP A 75 -3.59 12.09 4.48
C ASP A 75 -3.70 12.82 3.13
N ALA A 76 -2.86 12.51 2.14
CA ALA A 76 -3.06 13.02 0.77
C ALA A 76 -4.37 12.50 0.17
N GLY A 77 -4.90 11.40 0.70
CA GLY A 77 -6.23 10.88 0.42
C GLY A 77 -6.39 10.26 -0.97
N ALA A 78 -7.59 9.76 -1.19
CA ALA A 78 -8.11 9.25 -2.46
C ALA A 78 -9.58 9.64 -2.60
N ASP A 79 -10.13 9.55 -3.81
CA ASP A 79 -11.52 9.93 -4.07
C ASP A 79 -12.51 8.95 -3.41
N TYR A 80 -12.21 7.64 -3.50
CA TYR A 80 -12.99 6.54 -2.94
C TYR A 80 -12.08 5.45 -2.39
N PHE A 81 -12.61 4.59 -1.54
CA PHE A 81 -11.98 3.31 -1.27
C PHE A 81 -12.00 2.47 -2.57
N GLY A 82 -10.89 1.80 -2.87
CA GLY A 82 -10.73 1.02 -4.11
C GLY A 82 -10.35 1.84 -5.35
N SER A 83 -10.22 3.17 -5.25
CA SER A 83 -9.78 4.00 -6.39
C SER A 83 -8.42 3.52 -6.90
N ALA A 84 -8.28 3.34 -8.20
CA ALA A 84 -6.99 3.14 -8.84
C ALA A 84 -6.13 4.42 -8.79
N PRO A 85 -4.81 4.32 -9.03
CA PRO A 85 -3.96 5.50 -9.21
C PRO A 85 -4.52 6.46 -10.26
N ALA A 86 -4.36 7.77 -10.03
CA ALA A 86 -4.92 8.81 -10.88
C ALA A 86 -4.62 8.58 -12.37
N GLY A 87 -5.67 8.64 -13.19
CA GLY A 87 -5.59 8.46 -14.65
C GLY A 87 -5.43 7.01 -15.11
N TYR A 88 -5.60 6.02 -14.24
CA TYR A 88 -5.63 4.61 -14.59
C TYR A 88 -7.04 4.02 -14.39
N THR A 89 -7.48 3.21 -15.34
CA THR A 89 -8.84 2.61 -15.34
C THR A 89 -8.83 1.09 -15.56
N GLY A 90 -7.63 0.48 -15.63
CA GLY A 90 -7.48 -0.96 -15.83
C GLY A 90 -7.43 -1.74 -14.51
N THR A 91 -7.23 -3.05 -14.62
CA THR A 91 -6.98 -3.92 -13.47
C THR A 91 -5.58 -3.66 -12.91
N CYS A 92 -5.50 -3.38 -11.62
CA CYS A 92 -4.24 -3.37 -10.88
C CYS A 92 -3.91 -4.77 -10.35
N TYR A 93 -2.72 -4.91 -9.82
CA TYR A 93 -2.23 -6.21 -9.34
C TYR A 93 -1.43 -6.02 -8.06
N PHE A 94 -1.41 -7.03 -7.22
CA PHE A 94 -0.52 -7.12 -6.07
C PHE A 94 0.10 -8.52 -5.96
N GLY A 95 1.04 -8.70 -5.02
CA GLY A 95 1.73 -9.97 -4.81
C GLY A 95 2.91 -10.19 -5.76
N PRO A 96 3.44 -11.40 -5.82
CA PRO A 96 4.71 -11.68 -6.49
C PRO A 96 4.63 -11.48 -8.00
N LEU A 97 5.70 -10.95 -8.58
CA LEU A 97 5.81 -10.72 -10.03
C LEU A 97 5.50 -11.97 -10.88
N GLN A 98 5.75 -13.18 -10.35
CA GLN A 98 5.55 -14.45 -11.03
C GLN A 98 4.09 -14.90 -11.04
N ASP A 99 3.32 -14.52 -10.03
CA ASP A 99 1.90 -14.86 -9.89
C ASP A 99 1.11 -13.66 -9.33
N PRO A 100 0.98 -12.57 -10.11
CA PRO A 100 0.28 -11.39 -9.65
C PRO A 100 -1.22 -11.67 -9.48
N VAL A 101 -1.76 -11.20 -8.38
CA VAL A 101 -3.17 -11.31 -8.04
C VAL A 101 -3.90 -10.07 -8.56
N PRO A 102 -4.95 -10.21 -9.37
CA PRO A 102 -5.70 -9.06 -9.83
C PRO A 102 -6.41 -8.37 -8.68
N MET A 103 -6.42 -7.05 -8.73
CA MET A 103 -7.09 -6.17 -7.79
C MET A 103 -7.90 -5.16 -8.60
N ASP A 104 -9.18 -5.42 -8.72
CA ASP A 104 -10.07 -4.53 -9.47
C ASP A 104 -10.27 -3.22 -8.70
N ALA A 105 -10.27 -2.13 -9.45
CA ALA A 105 -10.62 -0.82 -8.93
C ALA A 105 -12.13 -0.74 -8.66
N GLY A 106 -12.51 0.12 -7.72
CA GLY A 106 -13.89 0.39 -7.38
C GLY A 106 -14.05 1.77 -6.73
N GLU A 107 -15.28 2.14 -6.48
CA GLU A 107 -15.69 3.42 -5.92
C GLU A 107 -16.62 3.17 -4.74
N TRP A 108 -16.04 2.83 -3.57
CA TRP A 108 -16.80 2.59 -2.35
C TRP A 108 -16.69 3.80 -1.41
N ASP A 109 -17.84 4.23 -0.89
CA ASP A 109 -17.92 5.37 0.03
C ASP A 109 -17.55 4.99 1.47
N ASP A 110 -17.64 3.70 1.83
CA ASP A 110 -17.34 3.22 3.17
C ASP A 110 -16.36 2.06 3.18
N VAL A 111 -15.56 2.00 4.24
CA VAL A 111 -14.49 1.03 4.39
C VAL A 111 -14.98 -0.41 4.56
N ALA A 112 -16.14 -0.63 5.20
CA ALA A 112 -16.66 -1.97 5.44
C ALA A 112 -17.07 -2.63 4.12
N THR A 113 -17.82 -1.90 3.28
CA THR A 113 -18.21 -2.37 1.94
C THR A 113 -16.97 -2.58 1.06
N TYR A 114 -16.02 -1.66 1.09
CA TYR A 114 -14.76 -1.81 0.36
C TYR A 114 -14.00 -3.09 0.78
N LEU A 115 -13.83 -3.32 2.09
CA LEU A 115 -13.16 -4.54 2.56
C LEU A 115 -13.91 -5.81 2.17
N ALA A 116 -15.24 -5.81 2.28
CA ALA A 116 -16.07 -6.95 1.91
C ALA A 116 -16.01 -7.24 0.41
N GLU A 117 -16.39 -6.25 -0.42
CA GLU A 117 -16.63 -6.44 -1.85
C GLU A 117 -15.36 -6.26 -2.68
N GLY A 118 -14.47 -5.36 -2.27
CA GLY A 118 -13.25 -5.04 -3.00
C GLY A 118 -12.06 -5.92 -2.60
N ARG A 119 -12.09 -6.60 -1.47
CA ARG A 119 -10.95 -7.36 -0.95
C ARG A 119 -11.31 -8.78 -0.54
N LEU A 120 -12.10 -8.98 0.51
CA LEU A 120 -12.28 -10.30 1.13
C LEU A 120 -13.00 -11.28 0.19
N ARG A 121 -14.17 -10.93 -0.37
CA ARG A 121 -14.89 -11.83 -1.28
C ARG A 121 -14.12 -12.17 -2.54
N PRO A 122 -13.51 -11.21 -3.27
CA PRO A 122 -12.70 -11.56 -4.44
C PRO A 122 -11.53 -12.49 -4.11
N MET A 123 -10.88 -12.29 -2.97
CA MET A 123 -9.74 -13.12 -2.56
C MET A 123 -10.16 -14.54 -2.21
N VAL A 124 -11.19 -14.73 -1.39
CA VAL A 124 -11.67 -16.08 -1.05
C VAL A 124 -12.21 -16.80 -2.29
N GLN A 125 -12.91 -16.11 -3.19
CA GLN A 125 -13.38 -16.70 -4.45
C GLN A 125 -12.23 -17.13 -5.36
N LEU A 126 -11.17 -16.34 -5.43
CA LEU A 126 -9.96 -16.69 -6.18
C LEU A 126 -9.28 -17.92 -5.57
N GLY A 127 -9.11 -17.97 -4.25
CA GLY A 127 -8.54 -19.10 -3.53
C GLY A 127 -9.36 -20.39 -3.71
N MET A 128 -10.70 -20.29 -3.66
CA MET A 128 -11.61 -21.40 -3.98
C MET A 128 -11.44 -21.89 -5.43
N LYS A 129 -11.39 -20.96 -6.39
CA LYS A 129 -11.16 -21.29 -7.81
C LYS A 129 -9.83 -21.99 -8.03
N ARG A 130 -8.79 -21.61 -7.30
CA ARG A 130 -7.46 -22.22 -7.32
C ARG A 130 -7.39 -23.53 -6.51
N ARG A 131 -8.45 -23.87 -5.76
CA ARG A 131 -8.51 -25.01 -4.83
C ARG A 131 -7.49 -24.91 -3.68
N GLU A 132 -7.17 -23.71 -3.29
CA GLU A 132 -6.29 -23.39 -2.17
C GLU A 132 -7.09 -23.12 -0.89
N LEU A 133 -8.38 -22.77 -1.02
CA LEU A 133 -9.34 -22.54 0.05
C LEU A 133 -10.54 -23.49 -0.06
N THR A 134 -11.27 -23.63 1.04
CA THR A 134 -12.40 -24.55 1.22
C THR A 134 -13.70 -23.79 1.49
N ASP A 135 -14.85 -24.50 1.49
CA ASP A 135 -16.14 -23.92 1.90
C ASP A 135 -16.10 -23.37 3.33
N TYR A 136 -15.32 -23.98 4.22
CA TYR A 136 -15.11 -23.46 5.58
C TYR A 136 -14.44 -22.07 5.59
N ASP A 137 -13.44 -21.87 4.72
CA ASP A 137 -12.75 -20.57 4.62
C ASP A 137 -13.69 -19.50 4.08
N MET A 138 -14.61 -19.87 3.17
CA MET A 138 -15.66 -18.99 2.68
C MET A 138 -16.65 -18.61 3.80
N GLU A 139 -17.15 -19.59 4.57
CA GLU A 139 -18.03 -19.35 5.70
C GLU A 139 -17.37 -18.44 6.77
N LEU A 140 -16.09 -18.69 7.06
CA LEU A 140 -15.31 -17.86 7.97
C LEU A 140 -15.16 -16.43 7.43
N THR A 141 -14.89 -16.27 6.14
CA THR A 141 -14.78 -14.96 5.50
C THR A 141 -16.09 -14.18 5.59
N GLU A 142 -17.23 -14.82 5.31
CA GLU A 142 -18.54 -14.15 5.45
C GLU A 142 -18.84 -13.76 6.90
N ALA A 143 -18.47 -14.60 7.89
CA ALA A 143 -18.62 -14.24 9.30
C ALA A 143 -17.74 -13.02 9.69
N VAL A 144 -16.52 -12.92 9.14
CA VAL A 144 -15.68 -11.72 9.31
C VAL A 144 -16.33 -10.50 8.67
N ILE A 145 -16.87 -10.63 7.46
CA ILE A 145 -17.55 -9.54 6.74
C ILE A 145 -18.75 -9.03 7.55
N GLU A 146 -19.57 -9.92 8.10
CA GLU A 146 -20.69 -9.54 8.96
C GLU A 146 -20.24 -8.79 10.24
N ALA A 147 -19.05 -9.14 10.75
CA ALA A 147 -18.49 -8.50 11.94
C ALA A 147 -17.70 -7.20 11.64
N LEU A 148 -17.44 -6.85 10.36
CA LEU A 148 -16.65 -5.67 10.00
C LEU A 148 -17.11 -4.37 10.68
N PRO A 149 -18.41 -4.04 10.78
CA PRO A 149 -18.85 -2.82 11.46
C PRO A 149 -18.42 -2.75 12.93
N GLU A 150 -18.43 -3.89 13.64
CA GLU A 150 -17.97 -3.99 15.02
C GLU A 150 -16.44 -3.94 15.11
N ILE A 151 -15.74 -4.68 14.24
CA ILE A 151 -14.27 -4.73 14.18
C ILE A 151 -13.69 -3.34 13.90
N LEU A 152 -14.24 -2.64 12.93
CA LEU A 152 -13.79 -1.31 12.54
C LEU A 152 -14.14 -0.25 13.62
N GLY A 153 -15.27 -0.38 14.29
CA GLY A 153 -15.66 0.57 15.31
C GLY A 153 -15.63 2.02 14.81
N LYS A 154 -14.77 2.87 15.39
CA LYS A 154 -14.63 4.27 14.98
C LYS A 154 -13.98 4.43 13.61
N ALA A 155 -13.09 3.52 13.24
CA ALA A 155 -12.40 3.52 11.94
C ALA A 155 -13.36 3.35 10.75
N ALA A 156 -14.59 2.85 10.99
CA ALA A 156 -15.63 2.79 9.95
C ALA A 156 -15.99 4.16 9.36
N ASN A 157 -15.66 5.26 10.03
CA ASN A 157 -15.92 6.63 9.59
C ASN A 157 -14.68 7.31 8.98
N ASP A 158 -13.57 6.60 8.83
CA ASP A 158 -12.38 7.15 8.23
C ASP A 158 -12.59 7.41 6.73
N LYS A 159 -11.83 8.38 6.21
CA LYS A 159 -11.85 8.71 4.80
C LYS A 159 -10.86 7.82 4.03
N PRO A 160 -11.07 7.64 2.71
CA PRO A 160 -10.09 6.94 1.88
C PRO A 160 -8.72 7.57 1.98
N ALA A 161 -7.72 6.76 2.29
CA ALA A 161 -6.33 7.13 2.36
C ALA A 161 -5.62 6.74 1.05
N ARG A 162 -4.54 7.45 0.72
CA ARG A 162 -3.62 7.04 -0.33
C ARG A 162 -2.68 6.00 0.24
N VAL A 163 -2.91 4.71 -0.06
CA VAL A 163 -2.11 3.62 0.49
C VAL A 163 -1.12 3.06 -0.54
N HIS A 164 -0.01 2.56 -0.03
CA HIS A 164 0.96 1.81 -0.83
C HIS A 164 0.37 0.46 -1.28
N GLY A 165 -0.40 -0.20 -0.42
CA GLY A 165 -1.17 -1.41 -0.69
C GLY A 165 -0.37 -2.72 -0.69
N ASP A 166 0.97 -2.65 -0.65
CA ASP A 166 1.88 -3.79 -0.46
C ASP A 166 3.08 -3.36 0.40
N LEU A 167 2.80 -2.71 1.54
CA LEU A 167 3.82 -2.07 2.38
C LEU A 167 4.40 -3.04 3.42
N TRP A 168 5.15 -4.01 2.97
CA TRP A 168 6.00 -4.81 3.86
C TRP A 168 7.45 -4.30 3.82
N SER A 169 8.28 -4.75 4.76
CA SER A 169 9.65 -4.24 4.92
C SER A 169 10.54 -4.37 3.66
N GLY A 170 10.25 -5.33 2.76
CA GLY A 170 10.97 -5.50 1.51
C GLY A 170 10.69 -4.39 0.48
N ASN A 171 9.56 -3.70 0.60
CA ASN A 171 9.17 -2.59 -0.26
C ASN A 171 9.52 -1.21 0.33
N VAL A 172 10.22 -1.20 1.48
CA VAL A 172 10.81 0.00 2.10
C VAL A 172 12.32 -0.11 2.03
N MET A 173 12.93 0.50 1.01
CA MET A 173 14.38 0.59 0.91
C MET A 173 14.88 1.78 1.74
N TRP A 174 16.12 1.70 2.19
CA TRP A 174 16.79 2.79 2.90
C TRP A 174 17.95 3.28 2.06
N SER A 175 18.08 4.60 1.89
CA SER A 175 19.16 5.21 1.10
C SER A 175 19.72 6.44 1.81
N ALA A 176 21.02 6.67 1.62
CA ALA A 176 21.71 7.86 2.11
C ALA A 176 22.12 8.82 0.98
N ASP A 177 21.56 8.66 -0.22
CA ASP A 177 21.94 9.46 -1.40
C ASP A 177 21.63 10.95 -1.25
N SER A 178 20.66 11.31 -0.39
CA SER A 178 20.32 12.70 -0.03
C SER A 178 21.23 13.33 1.04
N GLY A 179 22.19 12.56 1.59
CA GLY A 179 23.08 13.01 2.66
C GLY A 179 22.66 12.56 4.06
N SER A 180 21.42 12.09 4.24
CA SER A 180 20.92 11.40 5.43
C SER A 180 20.17 10.14 5.03
N VAL A 181 20.07 9.17 5.95
CA VAL A 181 19.31 7.95 5.68
C VAL A 181 17.82 8.29 5.64
N GLU A 182 17.15 7.90 4.57
CA GLU A 182 15.71 8.05 4.36
C GLU A 182 15.09 6.76 3.81
N ALA A 183 13.78 6.58 4.03
CA ALA A 183 13.02 5.51 3.41
C ALA A 183 12.67 5.87 1.96
N VAL A 184 12.73 4.88 1.08
CA VAL A 184 12.37 4.98 -0.33
C VAL A 184 11.40 3.86 -0.66
N LEU A 185 10.19 4.19 -1.09
CA LEU A 185 9.15 3.23 -1.43
C LEU A 185 9.32 2.69 -2.85
N ILE A 186 9.10 1.38 -3.00
CA ILE A 186 9.16 0.65 -4.26
C ILE A 186 7.99 -0.35 -4.36
N ASP A 187 7.72 -0.86 -5.55
CA ASP A 187 6.82 -1.99 -5.82
C ASP A 187 5.41 -1.88 -5.20
N PRO A 188 4.67 -0.78 -5.38
CA PRO A 188 3.37 -0.60 -4.77
C PRO A 188 2.26 -1.35 -5.50
N ALA A 189 1.21 -1.69 -4.74
CA ALA A 189 -0.15 -1.96 -5.23
C ALA A 189 -1.05 -0.75 -4.90
N ALA A 190 -0.66 0.44 -5.32
CA ALA A 190 -1.22 1.71 -4.89
C ALA A 190 -2.71 1.85 -5.21
N HIS A 191 -3.50 2.25 -4.23
CA HIS A 191 -4.94 2.47 -4.38
C HIS A 191 -5.50 3.35 -3.26
N GLY A 192 -6.75 3.75 -3.40
CA GLY A 192 -7.51 4.33 -2.29
C GLY A 192 -7.90 3.22 -1.32
N GLY A 193 -7.36 3.24 -0.11
CA GLY A 193 -7.58 2.20 0.89
C GLY A 193 -7.76 2.75 2.29
N HIS A 194 -7.75 1.87 3.28
CA HIS A 194 -7.69 2.27 4.67
C HIS A 194 -6.24 2.28 5.15
N ARG A 195 -5.82 3.34 5.86
CA ARG A 195 -4.42 3.50 6.33
C ARG A 195 -3.86 2.31 7.10
N GLU A 196 -4.72 1.60 7.84
CA GLU A 196 -4.33 0.42 8.61
C GLU A 196 -3.87 -0.75 7.72
N GLU A 197 -4.20 -0.77 6.42
CA GLU A 197 -3.71 -1.81 5.49
C GLU A 197 -2.19 -1.79 5.40
N ASP A 198 -1.60 -0.61 5.21
CA ASP A 198 -0.14 -0.44 5.17
C ASP A 198 0.49 -0.72 6.54
N LEU A 199 -0.14 -0.27 7.63
CA LEU A 199 0.37 -0.47 8.97
C LEU A 199 0.33 -1.95 9.38
N ALA A 200 -0.74 -2.65 9.04
CA ALA A 200 -0.89 -4.08 9.27
C ALA A 200 0.16 -4.90 8.50
N MET A 201 0.49 -4.51 7.27
CA MET A 201 1.54 -5.16 6.49
C MET A 201 2.92 -4.99 7.13
N LEU A 202 3.24 -3.79 7.61
CA LEU A 202 4.50 -3.53 8.33
C LEU A 202 4.59 -4.35 9.62
N ASP A 203 3.47 -4.50 10.36
CA ASP A 203 3.43 -5.27 11.60
C ASP A 203 3.51 -6.78 11.33
N LEU A 204 2.75 -7.28 10.35
CA LEU A 204 2.67 -8.70 10.00
C LEU A 204 4.03 -9.28 9.56
N PHE A 205 4.75 -8.55 8.71
CA PHE A 205 6.03 -8.99 8.16
C PHE A 205 7.24 -8.48 8.94
N GLY A 206 7.03 -7.54 9.86
CA GLY A 206 8.05 -6.92 10.67
C GLY A 206 8.91 -5.91 9.90
N MET A 207 9.37 -4.89 10.60
CA MET A 207 10.31 -3.89 10.09
C MET A 207 11.27 -3.47 11.20
N SER A 208 12.53 -3.17 10.87
CA SER A 208 13.47 -2.59 11.83
C SER A 208 12.94 -1.27 12.38
N TYR A 209 12.96 -1.12 13.71
CA TYR A 209 12.43 0.07 14.40
C TYR A 209 10.92 0.31 14.18
N LEU A 210 10.14 -0.75 13.96
CA LEU A 210 8.70 -0.66 13.67
C LEU A 210 7.94 0.18 14.71
N ARG A 211 8.21 -0.01 16.01
CA ARG A 211 7.55 0.75 17.07
C ARG A 211 7.79 2.25 16.95
N ASP A 212 9.03 2.65 16.62
CA ASP A 212 9.40 4.05 16.45
C ASP A 212 8.74 4.65 15.19
N CYS A 213 8.61 3.86 14.12
CA CYS A 213 7.85 4.22 12.94
C CYS A 213 6.36 4.42 13.28
N LEU A 214 5.71 3.44 13.90
CA LEU A 214 4.26 3.45 14.16
C LEU A 214 3.83 4.51 15.18
N LEU A 215 4.69 4.96 16.07
CA LEU A 215 4.39 6.05 17.02
C LEU A 215 3.96 7.36 16.33
N TYR A 216 4.33 7.56 15.06
CA TYR A 216 4.13 8.80 14.30
C TYR A 216 3.22 8.65 13.09
N THR A 217 2.70 7.43 12.82
CA THR A 217 1.81 7.15 11.68
C THR A 217 0.34 7.42 11.97
N SER A 218 -0.04 7.55 13.24
CA SER A 218 -1.42 7.85 13.65
C SER A 218 -1.40 8.70 14.91
N PRO A 219 -2.34 9.63 15.09
CA PRO A 219 -2.54 10.25 16.40
C PRO A 219 -2.87 9.14 17.39
N SER A 220 -1.96 8.94 18.37
CA SER A 220 -2.18 7.95 19.43
C SER A 220 -3.49 8.26 20.15
N PRO A 221 -4.29 7.26 20.55
CA PRO A 221 -5.42 7.48 21.47
C PRO A 221 -5.02 8.18 22.78
N ARG A 222 -3.72 8.20 23.13
CA ARG A 222 -3.19 8.93 24.28
C ARG A 222 -3.11 10.44 24.03
N ASP A 223 -2.88 10.89 22.80
CA ASP A 223 -2.79 12.31 22.47
C ASP A 223 -4.15 13.02 22.53
N ALA A 224 -5.25 12.26 22.40
CA ALA A 224 -6.61 12.77 22.55
C ALA A 224 -6.99 13.12 24.02
N HIS A 225 -6.21 12.72 25.01
CA HIS A 225 -6.46 12.97 26.43
C HIS A 225 -5.65 14.14 27.02
N GLU A 226 -4.61 14.63 26.34
CA GLU A 226 -3.78 15.76 26.81
C GLU A 226 -4.30 17.15 26.36
N SER A 227 -5.39 17.21 25.61
CA SER A 227 -6.00 18.47 25.11
C SER A 227 -7.26 18.88 25.90
N ARG A 228 -7.31 18.59 27.22
CA ARG A 228 -8.38 19.11 28.10
C ARG A 228 -7.83 19.81 29.31
#